data_9430b987b61300e1e4314a6bbf798c8c
#
_entry.id   9430b987b61300e1e4314a6bbf798c8c
#
_cell.length_a   1.000
_cell.length_b   1.000
_cell.length_c   1.000
_cell.angle_alpha   90.00
_cell.angle_beta   90.00
_cell.angle_gamma   90.00
#
_symmetry.space_group_name_H-M   'P 1'
#
loop_
_entity.id
_entity.type
_entity.pdbx_description
1 polymer ?
#
loop_
_entity_poly.entity_id
_entity_poly.type
_entity_poly.pdbx_seq_one_letter_code
_entity_poly.pdbx_strand_id
1 'polypeptide(L)' 'MSNGLITQIIGAVIDVEFEKNNIPKVYEAINISETGTVLEVQQQLGDGIVRAIAMGTTEGLKRGL' A
#
# COMPACT_ATOMS: atom_id res chain seq x y z
N MET A 1 2.43 -14.90 -1.02
CA MET A 1 2.65 -13.47 -1.36
C MET A 1 1.33 -12.74 -1.29
N SER A 2 1.31 -11.63 -0.57
CA SER A 2 0.07 -10.87 -0.44
C SER A 2 -0.14 -9.95 -1.63
N ASN A 3 -1.36 -9.94 -2.15
CA ASN A 3 -1.75 -8.99 -3.19
C ASN A 3 -2.75 -8.01 -2.60
N GLY A 4 -2.56 -6.74 -2.90
CA GLY A 4 -3.44 -5.70 -2.42
C GLY A 4 -3.86 -4.78 -3.55
N LEU A 5 -4.90 -4.00 -3.29
CA LEU A 5 -5.38 -2.99 -4.22
C LEU A 5 -5.25 -1.62 -3.60
N ILE A 6 -4.73 -0.67 -4.35
CA ILE A 6 -4.67 0.72 -3.88
C ILE A 6 -6.09 1.29 -3.89
N THR A 7 -6.55 1.75 -2.73
CA THR A 7 -7.90 2.30 -2.58
C THR A 7 -7.91 3.82 -2.55
N GLN A 8 -6.81 4.44 -2.13
CA GLN A 8 -6.75 5.90 -2.03
C GLN A 8 -5.31 6.37 -2.11
N ILE A 9 -5.08 7.50 -2.76
CA ILE A 9 -3.76 8.14 -2.86
C ILE A 9 -3.94 9.61 -2.51
N ILE A 10 -3.23 10.06 -1.47
CA ILE A 10 -3.21 11.47 -1.09
C ILE A 10 -1.75 11.85 -0.90
N GLY A 11 -1.17 12.54 -1.91
CA GLY A 11 0.24 12.85 -1.88
C GLY A 11 1.08 11.59 -1.79
N ALA A 12 1.93 11.49 -0.78
CA ALA A 12 2.75 10.30 -0.55
C ALA A 12 2.06 9.25 0.31
N VAL A 13 0.83 9.53 0.79
CA VAL A 13 0.09 8.61 1.64
C VAL A 13 -0.81 7.76 0.77
N ILE A 14 -0.69 6.43 0.91
CA ILE A 14 -1.39 5.49 0.05
C ILE A 14 -2.09 4.45 0.92
N ASP A 15 -3.39 4.26 0.69
CA ASP A 15 -4.16 3.24 1.38
C ASP A 15 -4.31 2.03 0.47
N VAL A 16 -4.04 0.85 1.01
CA VAL A 16 -4.06 -0.41 0.26
C VAL A 16 -4.91 -1.41 1.00
N GLU A 17 -5.80 -2.07 0.28
CA GLU A 17 -6.65 -3.12 0.84
C GLU A 17 -6.07 -4.49 0.53
N PHE A 18 -5.99 -5.34 1.55
CA PHE A 18 -5.51 -6.72 1.46
C PHE A 18 -6.58 -7.69 1.92
N GLU A 19 -6.44 -8.94 1.53
CA GLU A 19 -7.27 -10.00 2.08
C GLU A 19 -6.96 -10.20 3.56
N LYS A 20 -7.96 -10.65 4.33
CA LYS A 20 -7.86 -10.71 5.79
C LYS A 20 -6.65 -11.46 6.33
N ASN A 21 -6.23 -12.52 5.65
CA ASN A 21 -5.12 -13.34 6.13
C ASN A 21 -3.76 -12.88 5.62
N ASN A 22 -3.72 -11.81 4.86
CA ASN A 22 -2.51 -11.35 4.20
C ASN A 22 -2.21 -9.88 4.47
N ILE A 23 -2.66 -9.36 5.62
CA ILE A 23 -2.46 -7.96 5.97
C ILE A 23 -1.02 -7.76 6.43
N PRO A 24 -0.26 -6.87 5.79
CA PRO A 24 1.12 -6.61 6.23
C PRO A 24 1.15 -5.91 7.57
N LYS A 25 2.22 -6.14 8.29
CA LYS A 25 2.44 -5.51 9.59
C LYS A 25 2.98 -4.10 9.43
N VAL A 26 2.82 -3.30 10.48
CA VAL A 26 3.40 -1.96 10.53
C VAL A 26 4.91 -2.06 10.27
N TYR A 27 5.42 -1.14 9.47
CA TYR A 27 6.81 -1.03 9.01
C TYR A 27 7.24 -2.08 7.99
N GLU A 28 6.36 -2.98 7.56
CA GLU A 28 6.69 -3.85 6.44
C GLU A 28 6.69 -3.06 5.14
N ALA A 29 7.51 -3.50 4.20
CA ALA A 29 7.57 -2.89 2.87
C ALA A 29 6.57 -3.57 1.93
N ILE A 30 5.93 -2.78 1.09
CA ILE A 30 5.04 -3.25 0.04
C ILE A 30 5.64 -2.82 -1.29
N ASN A 31 5.79 -3.75 -2.22
CA ASN A 31 6.26 -3.44 -3.57
C ASN A 31 5.10 -3.35 -4.52
N ILE A 32 5.07 -2.27 -5.30
CA ILE A 32 4.10 -2.13 -6.38
C ILE A 32 4.79 -2.63 -7.65
N SER A 33 4.41 -3.81 -8.11
CA SER A 33 5.11 -4.49 -9.19
C SER A 33 5.07 -3.72 -10.52
N GLU A 34 4.00 -2.97 -10.75
CA GLU A 34 3.84 -2.27 -12.03
C GLU A 34 4.72 -1.03 -12.16
N THR A 35 5.06 -0.40 -11.05
CA THR A 35 5.86 0.83 -11.06
C THR A 35 7.20 0.68 -10.37
N GLY A 36 7.41 -0.40 -9.64
CA GLY A 36 8.61 -0.60 -8.84
C GLY A 36 8.67 0.27 -7.59
N THR A 37 7.60 0.96 -7.27
CA THR A 37 7.54 1.82 -6.10
C THR A 37 7.46 0.97 -4.83
N VAL A 38 8.19 1.38 -3.80
CA VAL A 38 8.16 0.71 -2.49
C VAL A 38 7.38 1.58 -1.52
N LEU A 39 6.46 0.96 -0.79
CA LEU A 39 5.68 1.62 0.26
C LEU A 39 6.08 1.04 1.60
N GLU A 40 6.06 1.87 2.64
CA GLU A 40 6.25 1.39 4.01
C GLU A 40 4.94 1.51 4.77
N VAL A 41 4.47 0.41 5.34
CA VAL A 41 3.22 0.40 6.11
C VAL A 41 3.40 1.21 7.39
N GLN A 42 2.53 2.19 7.59
CA GLN A 42 2.57 3.05 8.77
C GLN A 42 1.50 2.68 9.79
N GLN A 43 0.36 2.20 9.33
CA GLN A 43 -0.78 1.96 10.20
C GLN A 43 -1.73 0.96 9.57
N GLN A 44 -2.32 0.10 10.38
CA GLN A 44 -3.42 -0.76 9.97
C GLN A 44 -4.72 -0.07 10.34
N LEU A 45 -5.59 0.14 9.36
CA LEU A 45 -6.84 0.88 9.56
C LEU A 45 -8.03 -0.01 9.88
N GLY A 46 -7.86 -1.33 9.81
CA GLY A 46 -8.96 -2.28 9.97
C GLY A 46 -9.56 -2.65 8.62
N ASP A 47 -10.38 -3.69 8.60
CA ASP A 47 -11.05 -4.20 7.39
C ASP A 47 -10.08 -4.56 6.26
N GLY A 48 -8.86 -4.92 6.61
CA GLY A 48 -7.86 -5.28 5.62
C GLY A 48 -7.17 -4.10 4.96
N ILE A 49 -7.42 -2.88 5.42
CA ILE A 49 -6.84 -1.67 4.83
C ILE A 49 -5.64 -1.22 5.65
N VAL A 50 -4.53 -0.95 4.98
CA VAL A 50 -3.35 -0.38 5.62
C VAL A 50 -3.05 0.98 4.99
N ARG A 51 -2.50 1.87 5.81
CA ARG A 51 -2.00 3.16 5.35
C ARG A 51 -0.49 3.09 5.26
N ALA A 52 0.04 3.45 4.11
CA ALA A 52 1.46 3.37 3.85
C ALA A 52 1.98 4.68 3.27
N ILE A 53 3.29 4.86 3.32
CA ILE A 53 3.94 6.02 2.76
C ILE A 53 4.86 5.56 1.65
N ALA A 54 4.79 6.22 0.49
CA ALA A 54 5.68 5.91 -0.62
C ALA A 54 7.12 6.34 -0.27
N MET A 55 8.05 5.44 -0.54
CA MET A 55 9.47 5.68 -0.28
C MET A 55 10.16 6.39 -1.43
N GLY A 56 9.42 6.78 -2.43
CA GLY A 56 9.92 7.50 -3.58
C GLY A 56 8.82 8.29 -4.24
N THR A 57 8.84 8.35 -5.56
CA THR A 57 7.79 9.04 -6.30
C THR A 57 6.49 8.23 -6.30
N THR A 58 5.37 8.96 -6.27
CA THR A 58 4.05 8.36 -6.45
C THR A 58 3.58 8.47 -7.91
N GLU A 59 4.41 8.99 -8.78
CA GLU A 59 4.07 9.14 -10.19
C GLU A 59 3.76 7.77 -10.81
N GLY A 60 2.66 7.69 -11.52
CA GLY A 60 2.22 6.44 -12.12
C GLY A 60 1.34 5.57 -11.23
N LEU A 61 1.19 5.92 -9.96
CA LEU A 61 0.30 5.17 -9.08
C LEU A 61 -1.16 5.53 -9.36
N LYS A 62 -2.02 4.55 -9.30
CA LYS A 62 -3.45 4.72 -9.53
C LYS A 62 -4.24 3.89 -8.53
N ARG A 63 -5.48 4.31 -8.27
CA ARG A 63 -6.41 3.45 -7.55
C ARG A 63 -6.64 2.19 -8.36
N GLY A 64 -6.71 1.05 -7.67
CA GLY A 64 -6.93 -0.23 -8.31
C GLY A 64 -5.66 -1.02 -8.62
N LEU A 65 -4.48 -0.44 -8.40
CA LEU A 65 -3.24 -1.18 -8.57
C LEU A 65 -3.03 -2.22 -7.49
#